data_4db43c28a7f2e091b937603c7dea9a66
#
_entry.id   4db43c28a7f2e091b937603c7dea9a66
#
_cell.length_a   1.000
_cell.length_b   1.000
_cell.length_c   1.000
_cell.angle_alpha   90.00
_cell.angle_beta   90.00
_cell.angle_gamma   90.00
#
_symmetry.space_group_name_H-M   'P 1'
#
loop_
_entity.id
_entity.type
_entity.pdbx_description
1 polymer ?
#
loop_
_entity_poly.entity_id
_entity_poly.type
_entity_poly.pdbx_seq_one_letter_code
_entity_poly.pdbx_strand_id
1 'polypeptide(L)'
;NVSALYGIRWIAKSTSDSFGLGLGAIPMWIIFMLIFFVPQALMCAELATAYPTDGGLNDWVKIAFGTKYGFLVSWMHWTELIFWYASFLTFFSINFTYMIGKPELADNKILVLIMSLVVFWALSFASMRGMKFGKYFTSVGALGSVVPTVCLIGMAILAVVVFKKAPSASEYTIATLTPKLNMNSLVAISGITFAYTGAEFTANFASEMKNPQKDYPRAIMIAAGTICVLYVIGSVCMTMLMPTSEIFAYTGTLDALVIACNLLEVPQFFVQIVAFGITLSIFGAVVLYIAQPTKMLFGYSEPGIFPEKITKKNEHDIPEKAILFQAILVSLLLAGVAVFPAVETIYNVLITMTALTSLFPYVLLFAAYIKIKRKKVDKPGLYQMTKNKKWGCFLGYMELVICVIAIVCSALPVMTTFKENVVYEVEMIGGGLLVIVSGLWLWKRSGLKNKTFEIE
;
A
#
# COMPACT_ATOMS: atom_id res chain seq x y z
N ASN A 1 18.89 -2.45 -1.08
CA ASN A 1 18.31 -3.31 -2.14
C ASN A 1 16.89 -3.81 -1.81
N VAL A 2 16.58 -4.14 -0.55
CA VAL A 2 15.25 -4.62 -0.13
C VAL A 2 14.21 -3.51 -0.24
N SER A 3 14.57 -2.27 0.08
CA SER A 3 13.67 -1.10 0.03
C SER A 3 13.13 -0.80 -1.36
N ALA A 4 13.98 -0.90 -2.38
CA ALA A 4 13.56 -0.74 -3.77
C ALA A 4 12.55 -1.82 -4.18
N LEU A 5 12.74 -3.05 -3.72
CA LEU A 5 11.86 -4.18 -4.04
C LEU A 5 10.48 -4.05 -3.41
N TYR A 6 10.37 -3.46 -2.21
CA TYR A 6 9.06 -3.25 -1.57
C TYR A 6 8.23 -2.17 -2.26
N GLY A 7 8.85 -1.07 -2.71
CA GLY A 7 8.16 -0.01 -3.44
C GLY A 7 7.77 -0.40 -4.86
N ILE A 8 8.58 -1.22 -5.53
CA ILE A 8 8.34 -1.67 -6.91
C ILE A 8 7.18 -2.69 -6.99
N ARG A 9 6.89 -3.37 -5.89
CA ARG A 9 6.00 -4.53 -5.82
C ARG A 9 4.56 -4.32 -6.32
N TRP A 10 4.07 -3.09 -6.37
CA TRP A 10 2.68 -2.76 -6.67
C TRP A 10 2.48 -1.86 -7.88
N ILE A 11 3.52 -1.65 -8.70
CA ILE A 11 3.52 -0.66 -9.77
C ILE A 11 2.38 -0.92 -10.76
N ALA A 12 2.24 -2.15 -11.25
CA ALA A 12 1.21 -2.50 -12.21
C ALA A 12 -0.21 -2.18 -11.71
N LYS A 13 -0.50 -2.53 -10.45
CA LYS A 13 -1.78 -2.26 -9.80
C LYS A 13 -2.01 -0.77 -9.57
N SER A 14 -1.06 -0.09 -8.92
CA SER A 14 -1.21 1.34 -8.59
C SER A 14 -1.29 2.22 -9.83
N THR A 15 -0.65 1.82 -10.92
CA THR A 15 -0.78 2.51 -12.21
C THR A 15 -2.24 2.49 -12.69
N SER A 16 -2.91 1.34 -12.67
CA SER A 16 -4.32 1.24 -13.04
C SER A 16 -5.23 2.03 -12.09
N ASP A 17 -4.97 1.98 -10.77
CA ASP A 17 -5.75 2.69 -9.75
C ASP A 17 -5.71 4.24 -9.92
N SER A 18 -4.69 4.79 -10.60
CA SER A 18 -4.50 6.25 -10.74
C SER A 18 -5.31 6.90 -11.85
N PHE A 19 -5.90 6.12 -12.76
CA PHE A 19 -6.55 6.68 -13.96
C PHE A 19 -7.92 7.35 -13.73
N GLY A 20 -8.40 7.42 -12.49
CA GLY A 20 -9.43 8.40 -12.11
C GLY A 20 -9.05 9.86 -12.39
N LEU A 21 -7.74 10.15 -12.56
CA LEU A 21 -7.18 11.43 -13.03
C LEU A 21 -7.05 11.51 -14.56
N GLY A 22 -7.42 10.48 -15.31
CA GLY A 22 -7.11 10.37 -16.73
C GLY A 22 -5.61 10.46 -16.98
N LEU A 23 -5.18 11.09 -18.09
CA LEU A 23 -3.76 11.30 -18.38
C LEU A 23 -3.06 12.24 -17.39
N GLY A 24 -3.80 13.01 -16.60
CA GLY A 24 -3.27 13.82 -15.50
C GLY A 24 -2.59 12.99 -14.40
N ALA A 25 -2.82 11.68 -14.34
CA ALA A 25 -2.09 10.78 -13.45
C ALA A 25 -0.57 10.81 -13.71
N ILE A 26 -0.15 10.94 -14.96
CA ILE A 26 1.27 10.92 -15.37
C ILE A 26 2.09 12.02 -14.66
N PRO A 27 1.76 13.30 -14.77
CA PRO A 27 2.48 14.36 -14.05
C PRO A 27 2.27 14.26 -12.53
N MET A 28 1.12 13.78 -12.06
CA MET A 28 0.87 13.63 -10.62
C MET A 28 1.80 12.61 -9.96
N TRP A 29 2.22 11.55 -10.65
CA TRP A 29 3.25 10.64 -10.15
C TRP A 29 4.57 11.37 -9.88
N ILE A 30 4.99 12.28 -10.76
CA ILE A 30 6.22 13.07 -10.58
C ILE A 30 6.07 14.06 -9.42
N ILE A 31 4.94 14.79 -9.40
CA ILE A 31 4.66 15.78 -8.36
C ILE A 31 4.65 15.12 -6.98
N PHE A 32 3.89 14.04 -6.80
CA PHE A 32 3.80 13.35 -5.49
C PHE A 32 5.09 12.64 -5.09
N MET A 33 5.90 12.18 -6.05
CA MET A 33 7.25 11.73 -5.75
C MET A 33 8.07 12.84 -5.07
N LEU A 34 8.01 14.07 -5.62
CA LEU A 34 8.82 15.19 -5.14
C LEU A 34 8.29 15.80 -3.83
N ILE A 35 6.97 15.97 -3.70
CA ILE A 35 6.38 16.68 -2.57
C ILE A 35 5.95 15.77 -1.42
N PHE A 36 5.79 14.45 -1.65
CA PHE A 36 5.37 13.49 -0.63
C PHE A 36 6.40 12.37 -0.42
N PHE A 37 6.73 11.56 -1.45
CA PHE A 37 7.56 10.38 -1.24
C PHE A 37 8.99 10.70 -0.80
N VAL A 38 9.66 11.64 -1.46
CA VAL A 38 11.06 11.98 -1.15
C VAL A 38 11.19 12.59 0.26
N PRO A 39 10.42 13.62 0.66
CA PRO A 39 10.52 14.16 2.01
C PRO A 39 10.17 13.13 3.09
N GLN A 40 9.06 12.38 2.93
CA GLN A 40 8.67 11.31 3.84
C GLN A 40 9.77 10.27 4.02
N ALA A 41 10.33 9.78 2.92
CA ALA A 41 11.36 8.74 2.95
C ALA A 41 12.66 9.24 3.61
N LEU A 42 13.04 10.51 3.39
CA LEU A 42 14.18 11.12 4.06
C LEU A 42 13.91 11.40 5.55
N MET A 43 12.66 11.71 5.94
CA MET A 43 12.27 11.80 7.36
C MET A 43 12.39 10.43 8.04
N CYS A 44 11.90 9.37 7.38
CA CYS A 44 12.07 8.00 7.87
C CYS A 44 13.55 7.63 8.00
N ALA A 45 14.40 8.03 7.05
CA ALA A 45 15.84 7.83 7.12
C ALA A 45 16.47 8.55 8.32
N GLU A 46 16.07 9.79 8.58
CA GLU A 46 16.54 10.56 9.74
C GLU A 46 16.10 9.89 11.05
N LEU A 47 14.85 9.47 11.17
CA LEU A 47 14.35 8.78 12.37
C LEU A 47 15.01 7.42 12.56
N ALA A 48 15.14 6.61 11.51
CA ALA A 48 15.72 5.27 11.57
C ALA A 48 17.21 5.29 11.96
N THR A 49 17.95 6.32 11.53
CA THR A 49 19.36 6.46 11.89
C THR A 49 19.58 7.07 13.27
N ALA A 50 18.63 7.91 13.72
CA ALA A 50 18.70 8.53 15.04
C ALA A 50 18.17 7.60 16.16
N TYR A 51 17.16 6.81 15.84
CA TYR A 51 16.47 5.88 16.74
C TYR A 51 16.32 4.52 16.06
N PRO A 52 17.42 3.76 15.95
CA PRO A 52 17.40 2.42 15.35
C PRO A 52 16.67 1.45 16.28
N THR A 53 15.44 1.12 15.95
CA THR A 53 14.58 0.22 16.72
C THR A 53 13.89 -0.78 15.78
N ASP A 54 13.58 -1.96 16.29
CA ASP A 54 12.86 -2.99 15.54
C ASP A 54 11.38 -2.65 15.30
N GLY A 55 10.83 -1.72 16.08
CA GLY A 55 9.44 -1.25 15.98
C GLY A 55 9.22 -0.14 14.95
N GLY A 56 10.29 0.49 14.45
CA GLY A 56 10.22 1.54 13.42
C GLY A 56 9.22 2.64 13.76
N LEU A 57 8.22 2.84 12.91
CA LEU A 57 7.18 3.86 13.07
C LEU A 57 6.53 3.88 14.46
N ASN A 58 6.22 2.70 15.02
CA ASN A 58 5.56 2.59 16.31
C ASN A 58 6.42 3.16 17.44
N ASP A 59 7.72 2.86 17.42
CA ASP A 59 8.66 3.30 18.43
C ASP A 59 8.95 4.80 18.31
N TRP A 60 9.03 5.34 17.11
CA TRP A 60 9.21 6.79 16.91
C TRP A 60 8.02 7.59 17.46
N VAL A 61 6.80 7.11 17.24
CA VAL A 61 5.59 7.72 17.80
C VAL A 61 5.54 7.52 19.31
N LYS A 62 5.96 6.34 19.82
CA LYS A 62 6.08 6.06 21.27
C LYS A 62 7.09 7.00 21.93
N ILE A 63 8.25 7.23 21.34
CA ILE A 63 9.26 8.18 21.82
C ILE A 63 8.67 9.60 21.87
N ALA A 64 7.96 9.99 20.81
CA ALA A 64 7.41 11.35 20.72
C ALA A 64 6.24 11.59 21.69
N PHE A 65 5.27 10.67 21.80
CA PHE A 65 3.99 10.91 22.44
C PHE A 65 3.64 9.93 23.57
N GLY A 66 4.46 8.90 23.77
CA GLY A 66 4.29 7.89 24.80
C GLY A 66 3.61 6.61 24.32
N THR A 67 3.51 5.66 25.26
CA THR A 67 3.06 4.28 25.01
C THR A 67 1.67 4.17 24.38
N LYS A 68 0.74 5.05 24.77
CA LYS A 68 -0.62 5.10 24.20
C LYS A 68 -0.59 5.29 22.68
N TYR A 69 0.19 6.25 22.22
CA TYR A 69 0.22 6.62 20.80
C TYR A 69 1.02 5.60 19.97
N GLY A 70 2.08 5.00 20.54
CA GLY A 70 2.76 3.87 19.93
C GLY A 70 1.81 2.68 19.72
N PHE A 71 1.00 2.34 20.72
CA PHE A 71 -0.05 1.32 20.57
C PHE A 71 -1.07 1.68 19.50
N LEU A 72 -1.56 2.93 19.49
CA LEU A 72 -2.56 3.38 18.48
C LEU A 72 -2.02 3.24 17.06
N VAL A 73 -0.75 3.56 16.81
CA VAL A 73 -0.13 3.34 15.51
C VAL A 73 -0.10 1.87 15.13
N SER A 74 0.32 0.98 16.05
CA SER A 74 0.33 -0.46 15.82
C SER A 74 -1.08 -0.99 15.51
N TRP A 75 -2.09 -0.49 16.23
CA TRP A 75 -3.48 -0.84 16.05
C TRP A 75 -4.01 -0.39 14.68
N MET A 76 -3.80 0.88 14.32
CA MET A 76 -4.22 1.44 13.03
C MET A 76 -3.56 0.69 11.87
N HIS A 77 -2.26 0.42 11.99
CA HIS A 77 -1.50 -0.29 10.97
C HIS A 77 -1.98 -1.73 10.78
N TRP A 78 -2.24 -2.47 11.87
CA TRP A 78 -2.80 -3.81 11.77
C TRP A 78 -4.24 -3.81 11.21
N THR A 79 -5.06 -2.82 11.59
CA THR A 79 -6.46 -2.73 11.13
C THR A 79 -6.53 -2.36 9.64
N GLU A 80 -5.65 -1.49 9.16
CA GLU A 80 -5.50 -1.18 7.74
C GLU A 80 -5.29 -2.45 6.91
N LEU A 81 -4.46 -3.36 7.40
CA LEU A 81 -4.17 -4.60 6.70
C LEU A 81 -5.40 -5.50 6.51
N ILE A 82 -6.45 -5.38 7.32
CA ILE A 82 -7.70 -6.12 7.12
C ILE A 82 -8.33 -5.72 5.78
N PHE A 83 -8.39 -4.41 5.48
CA PHE A 83 -8.88 -3.90 4.19
C PHE A 83 -7.91 -4.24 3.06
N TRP A 84 -6.61 -4.13 3.32
CA TRP A 84 -5.57 -4.47 2.37
C TRP A 84 -5.64 -5.94 1.94
N TYR A 85 -5.79 -6.88 2.87
CA TYR A 85 -5.96 -8.31 2.52
C TYR A 85 -7.17 -8.51 1.62
N ALA A 86 -8.31 -7.92 1.96
CA ALA A 86 -9.52 -8.08 1.17
C ALA A 86 -9.34 -7.57 -0.26
N SER A 87 -8.74 -6.37 -0.45
CA SER A 87 -8.47 -5.83 -1.78
C SER A 87 -7.46 -6.67 -2.56
N PHE A 88 -6.40 -7.15 -1.91
CA PHE A 88 -5.37 -7.96 -2.55
C PHE A 88 -5.82 -9.37 -2.90
N LEU A 89 -6.66 -9.97 -2.08
CA LEU A 89 -7.26 -11.28 -2.38
C LEU A 89 -8.26 -11.19 -3.53
N THR A 90 -9.02 -10.10 -3.61
CA THR A 90 -9.88 -9.82 -4.78
C THR A 90 -9.01 -9.68 -6.03
N PHE A 91 -7.94 -8.89 -5.98
CA PHE A 91 -7.00 -8.74 -7.08
C PHE A 91 -6.28 -10.06 -7.44
N PHE A 92 -5.91 -10.87 -6.45
CA PHE A 92 -5.39 -12.22 -6.65
C PHE A 92 -6.36 -13.09 -7.43
N SER A 93 -7.61 -13.15 -7.00
CA SER A 93 -8.64 -13.99 -7.61
C SER A 93 -8.90 -13.61 -9.06
N ILE A 94 -8.91 -12.31 -9.37
CA ILE A 94 -9.03 -11.79 -10.72
C ILE A 94 -7.82 -12.20 -11.58
N ASN A 95 -6.59 -11.96 -11.11
CA ASN A 95 -5.38 -12.35 -11.85
C ASN A 95 -5.29 -13.87 -12.07
N PHE A 96 -5.81 -14.67 -11.14
CA PHE A 96 -5.89 -16.11 -11.28
C PHE A 96 -6.79 -16.52 -12.46
N THR A 97 -7.88 -15.82 -12.74
CA THR A 97 -8.74 -16.12 -13.90
C THR A 97 -8.00 -15.88 -15.22
N TYR A 98 -7.18 -14.84 -15.32
CA TYR A 98 -6.31 -14.63 -16.49
C TYR A 98 -5.22 -15.71 -16.58
N MET A 99 -4.64 -16.13 -15.47
CA MET A 99 -3.63 -17.20 -15.43
C MET A 99 -4.17 -18.51 -15.99
N ILE A 100 -5.41 -18.88 -15.71
CA ILE A 100 -6.04 -20.08 -16.25
C ILE A 100 -6.65 -19.89 -17.65
N GLY A 101 -6.50 -18.71 -18.25
CA GLY A 101 -7.01 -18.39 -19.60
C GLY A 101 -8.53 -18.19 -19.66
N LYS A 102 -9.17 -17.80 -18.54
CA LYS A 102 -10.61 -17.56 -18.45
C LYS A 102 -10.90 -16.18 -17.85
N PRO A 103 -10.48 -15.08 -18.51
CA PRO A 103 -10.66 -13.71 -17.98
C PRO A 103 -12.13 -13.35 -17.76
N GLU A 104 -13.07 -13.94 -18.48
CA GLU A 104 -14.52 -13.75 -18.32
C GLU A 104 -15.02 -14.13 -16.93
N LEU A 105 -14.28 -14.94 -16.19
CA LEU A 105 -14.61 -15.29 -14.80
C LEU A 105 -14.22 -14.21 -13.79
N ALA A 106 -13.47 -13.18 -14.19
CA ALA A 106 -13.03 -12.08 -13.31
C ALA A 106 -14.23 -11.30 -12.73
N ASP A 107 -15.34 -11.22 -13.47
CA ASP A 107 -16.56 -10.53 -13.05
C ASP A 107 -17.52 -11.41 -12.24
N ASN A 108 -17.17 -12.68 -12.04
CA ASN A 108 -17.98 -13.58 -11.22
C ASN A 108 -17.66 -13.37 -9.73
N LYS A 109 -18.46 -12.51 -9.06
CA LYS A 109 -18.26 -12.13 -7.66
C LYS A 109 -18.26 -13.31 -6.68
N ILE A 110 -19.04 -14.38 -6.96
CA ILE A 110 -19.10 -15.56 -6.09
C ILE A 110 -17.78 -16.34 -6.19
N LEU A 111 -17.27 -16.53 -7.40
CA LEU A 111 -15.99 -17.18 -7.64
C LEU A 111 -14.86 -16.39 -6.97
N VAL A 112 -14.81 -15.07 -7.19
CA VAL A 112 -13.82 -14.17 -6.60
C VAL A 112 -13.86 -14.23 -5.06
N LEU A 113 -15.06 -14.21 -4.47
CA LEU A 113 -15.23 -14.32 -3.02
C LEU A 113 -14.72 -15.68 -2.48
N ILE A 114 -15.16 -16.78 -3.08
CA ILE A 114 -14.77 -18.14 -2.63
C ILE A 114 -13.26 -18.31 -2.74
N MET A 115 -12.65 -17.92 -3.86
CA MET A 115 -11.22 -18.01 -4.07
C MET A 115 -10.45 -17.16 -3.05
N SER A 116 -10.89 -15.92 -2.82
CA SER A 116 -10.29 -15.04 -1.82
C SER A 116 -10.30 -15.66 -0.42
N LEU A 117 -11.43 -16.23 -0.01
CA LEU A 117 -11.56 -16.90 1.28
C LEU A 117 -10.65 -18.13 1.38
N VAL A 118 -10.72 -19.03 0.40
CA VAL A 118 -9.92 -20.28 0.41
C VAL A 118 -8.44 -19.97 0.48
N VAL A 119 -7.97 -19.03 -0.34
CA VAL A 119 -6.55 -18.65 -0.36
C VAL A 119 -6.14 -17.99 0.95
N PHE A 120 -6.95 -17.07 1.50
CA PHE A 120 -6.60 -16.40 2.74
C PHE A 120 -6.52 -17.34 3.94
N TRP A 121 -7.46 -18.27 4.06
CA TRP A 121 -7.42 -19.28 5.11
C TRP A 121 -6.22 -20.21 4.96
N ALA A 122 -5.92 -20.66 3.73
CA ALA A 122 -4.74 -21.49 3.46
C ALA A 122 -3.43 -20.77 3.86
N LEU A 123 -3.30 -19.48 3.48
CA LEU A 123 -2.13 -18.66 3.82
C LEU A 123 -2.06 -18.35 5.32
N SER A 124 -3.19 -18.15 5.98
CA SER A 124 -3.24 -17.94 7.43
C SER A 124 -2.72 -19.17 8.17
N PHE A 125 -3.17 -20.38 7.81
CA PHE A 125 -2.66 -21.61 8.37
C PHE A 125 -1.18 -21.85 8.05
N ALA A 126 -0.73 -21.54 6.85
CA ALA A 126 0.68 -21.64 6.48
C ALA A 126 1.56 -20.68 7.31
N SER A 127 1.06 -19.45 7.54
CA SER A 127 1.77 -18.42 8.31
C SER A 127 1.98 -18.80 9.77
N MET A 128 1.10 -19.61 10.35
CA MET A 128 1.23 -20.10 11.73
C MET A 128 2.43 -21.07 11.91
N ARG A 129 2.92 -21.68 10.83
CA ARG A 129 4.06 -22.63 10.84
C ARG A 129 5.42 -21.95 10.77
N GLY A 130 5.47 -20.61 10.79
CA GLY A 130 6.71 -19.84 10.89
C GLY A 130 7.15 -19.15 9.59
N MET A 131 7.99 -18.12 9.78
CA MET A 131 8.41 -17.20 8.69
C MET A 131 9.45 -17.77 7.73
N LYS A 132 10.04 -18.94 7.97
CA LYS A 132 11.03 -19.54 7.05
C LYS A 132 10.44 -19.83 5.67
N PHE A 133 9.18 -20.24 5.63
CA PHE A 133 8.42 -20.47 4.40
C PHE A 133 8.18 -19.16 3.63
N GLY A 134 7.90 -18.06 4.33
CA GLY A 134 7.62 -16.76 3.72
C GLY A 134 8.80 -16.13 2.98
N LYS A 135 10.03 -16.26 3.51
CA LYS A 135 11.23 -15.64 2.89
C LYS A 135 11.50 -16.11 1.45
N TYR A 136 11.29 -17.40 1.17
CA TYR A 136 11.50 -17.96 -0.17
C TYR A 136 10.47 -17.40 -1.16
N PHE A 137 9.19 -17.39 -0.77
CA PHE A 137 8.11 -16.85 -1.61
C PHE A 137 8.22 -15.34 -1.83
N THR A 138 8.74 -14.60 -0.86
CA THR A 138 8.94 -13.15 -1.01
C THR A 138 10.02 -12.81 -2.03
N SER A 139 11.12 -13.54 -2.05
CA SER A 139 12.20 -13.29 -3.01
C SER A 139 11.76 -13.59 -4.44
N VAL A 140 11.02 -14.68 -4.65
CA VAL A 140 10.42 -15.00 -5.94
C VAL A 140 9.28 -14.05 -6.30
N GLY A 141 8.47 -13.66 -5.32
CA GLY A 141 7.37 -12.71 -5.49
C GLY A 141 7.82 -11.32 -5.93
N ALA A 142 9.01 -10.87 -5.52
CA ALA A 142 9.56 -9.60 -5.97
C ALA A 142 9.81 -9.55 -7.49
N LEU A 143 10.24 -10.65 -8.10
CA LEU A 143 10.35 -10.76 -9.56
C LEU A 143 8.98 -10.68 -10.22
N GLY A 144 7.97 -11.34 -9.65
CA GLY A 144 6.59 -11.35 -10.16
C GLY A 144 5.89 -9.99 -10.12
N SER A 145 6.44 -8.97 -9.45
CA SER A 145 5.89 -7.61 -9.45
C SER A 145 6.55 -6.69 -10.47
N VAL A 146 7.85 -6.87 -10.72
CA VAL A 146 8.62 -6.04 -11.67
C VAL A 146 8.45 -6.55 -13.10
N VAL A 147 8.56 -7.86 -13.30
CA VAL A 147 8.50 -8.48 -14.62
C VAL A 147 7.22 -8.14 -15.38
N PRO A 148 6.01 -8.21 -14.81
CA PRO A 148 4.78 -7.82 -15.49
C PRO A 148 4.80 -6.38 -16.01
N THR A 149 5.27 -5.43 -15.19
CA THR A 149 5.37 -4.02 -15.59
C THR A 149 6.38 -3.85 -16.72
N VAL A 150 7.54 -4.51 -16.66
CA VAL A 150 8.55 -4.45 -17.72
C VAL A 150 8.03 -5.13 -19.00
N CYS A 151 7.31 -6.23 -18.89
CA CYS A 151 6.66 -6.89 -20.04
C CYS A 151 5.63 -5.96 -20.69
N LEU A 152 4.76 -5.32 -19.90
CA LEU A 152 3.78 -4.36 -20.42
C LEU A 152 4.47 -3.22 -21.16
N ILE A 153 5.48 -2.61 -20.56
CA ILE A 153 6.26 -1.51 -21.16
C ILE A 153 6.90 -1.97 -22.47
N GLY A 154 7.58 -3.12 -22.46
CA GLY A 154 8.22 -3.66 -23.66
C GLY A 154 7.24 -3.94 -24.80
N MET A 155 6.13 -4.61 -24.49
CA MET A 155 5.09 -4.94 -25.45
C MET A 155 4.40 -3.69 -26.03
N ALA A 156 4.10 -2.70 -25.18
CA ALA A 156 3.49 -1.44 -25.63
C ALA A 156 4.42 -0.68 -26.59
N ILE A 157 5.70 -0.55 -26.24
CA ILE A 157 6.69 0.11 -27.09
C ILE A 157 6.83 -0.65 -28.42
N LEU A 158 6.93 -1.97 -28.41
CA LEU A 158 7.01 -2.77 -29.62
C LEU A 158 5.77 -2.60 -30.50
N ALA A 159 4.56 -2.67 -29.93
CA ALA A 159 3.31 -2.58 -30.68
C ALA A 159 3.09 -1.19 -31.30
N VAL A 160 3.29 -0.13 -30.54
CA VAL A 160 2.90 1.24 -30.95
C VAL A 160 4.07 2.01 -31.58
N VAL A 161 5.28 1.92 -31.00
CA VAL A 161 6.41 2.75 -31.42
C VAL A 161 7.25 2.07 -32.50
N VAL A 162 7.65 0.80 -32.26
CA VAL A 162 8.58 0.10 -33.16
C VAL A 162 7.86 -0.44 -34.38
N PHE A 163 6.85 -1.28 -34.17
CA PHE A 163 6.14 -1.92 -35.29
C PHE A 163 4.95 -1.14 -35.80
N LYS A 164 4.54 -0.06 -35.11
CA LYS A 164 3.43 0.84 -35.51
C LYS A 164 2.16 0.07 -35.90
N LYS A 165 1.84 -1.01 -35.16
CA LYS A 165 0.67 -1.85 -35.42
C LYS A 165 -0.65 -1.13 -35.14
N ALA A 166 -0.65 -0.14 -34.24
CA ALA A 166 -1.77 0.75 -33.96
C ALA A 166 -1.25 2.15 -33.63
N PRO A 167 -2.04 3.23 -33.88
CA PRO A 167 -1.74 4.55 -33.35
C PRO A 167 -1.88 4.53 -31.81
N SER A 168 -1.25 5.49 -31.14
CA SER A 168 -1.47 5.68 -29.70
C SER A 168 -2.95 5.94 -29.40
N ALA A 169 -3.53 5.22 -28.44
CA ALA A 169 -4.92 5.40 -28.04
C ALA A 169 -5.18 6.75 -27.33
N SER A 170 -4.12 7.42 -26.88
CA SER A 170 -4.19 8.70 -26.19
C SER A 170 -3.28 9.73 -26.86
N GLU A 171 -3.73 11.00 -26.87
CA GLU A 171 -2.93 12.14 -27.29
C GLU A 171 -2.35 12.85 -26.08
N TYR A 172 -1.03 13.06 -26.09
CA TYR A 172 -0.29 13.68 -24.99
C TYR A 172 -0.04 15.15 -25.29
N THR A 173 -0.99 16.00 -24.90
CA THR A 173 -0.91 17.46 -24.99
C THR A 173 -0.88 18.07 -23.59
N ILE A 174 -0.47 19.33 -23.46
CA ILE A 174 -0.54 20.04 -22.16
C ILE A 174 -1.98 20.01 -21.61
N ALA A 175 -2.97 20.15 -22.48
CA ALA A 175 -4.38 20.16 -22.09
C ALA A 175 -4.84 18.80 -21.55
N THR A 176 -4.42 17.69 -22.16
CA THR A 176 -4.79 16.32 -21.73
C THR A 176 -4.01 15.85 -20.51
N LEU A 177 -2.77 16.31 -20.35
CA LEU A 177 -1.93 16.01 -19.18
C LEU A 177 -2.25 16.88 -17.96
N THR A 178 -2.98 18.00 -18.13
CA THR A 178 -3.40 18.83 -16.99
C THR A 178 -4.50 18.11 -16.22
N PRO A 179 -4.30 17.79 -14.93
CA PRO A 179 -5.30 17.10 -14.12
C PRO A 179 -6.59 17.93 -14.03
N LYS A 180 -7.72 17.35 -14.41
CA LYS A 180 -9.04 17.97 -14.20
C LYS A 180 -9.50 17.64 -12.79
N LEU A 181 -9.66 18.67 -11.97
CA LEU A 181 -10.11 18.49 -10.58
C LEU A 181 -11.62 18.23 -10.54
N ASN A 182 -11.98 16.97 -10.34
CA ASN A 182 -13.33 16.51 -10.05
C ASN A 182 -13.28 15.52 -8.86
N MET A 183 -14.43 15.05 -8.38
CA MET A 183 -14.49 14.17 -7.22
C MET A 183 -13.65 12.89 -7.42
N ASN A 184 -13.76 12.25 -8.59
CA ASN A 184 -13.00 11.04 -8.90
C ASN A 184 -11.48 11.29 -8.90
N SER A 185 -11.05 12.44 -9.44
CA SER A 185 -9.63 12.79 -9.46
C SER A 185 -9.08 13.11 -8.07
N LEU A 186 -9.89 13.67 -7.17
CA LEU A 186 -9.50 13.89 -5.79
C LEU A 186 -9.33 12.56 -5.03
N VAL A 187 -10.21 11.59 -5.24
CA VAL A 187 -10.06 10.25 -4.68
C VAL A 187 -8.83 9.54 -5.26
N ALA A 188 -8.56 9.69 -6.56
CA ALA A 188 -7.35 9.13 -7.18
C ALA A 188 -6.04 9.72 -6.60
N ILE A 189 -6.04 10.99 -6.18
CA ILE A 189 -4.91 11.62 -5.45
C ILE A 189 -4.61 10.87 -4.15
N SER A 190 -5.65 10.45 -3.41
CA SER A 190 -5.47 9.60 -2.23
C SER A 190 -4.79 8.28 -2.57
N GLY A 191 -5.20 7.63 -3.66
CA GLY A 191 -4.58 6.40 -4.18
C GLY A 191 -3.10 6.60 -4.54
N ILE A 192 -2.73 7.70 -5.20
CA ILE A 192 -1.33 8.05 -5.50
C ILE A 192 -0.54 8.28 -4.20
N THR A 193 -1.12 9.00 -3.23
CA THR A 193 -0.49 9.22 -1.93
C THR A 193 -0.22 7.88 -1.23
N PHE A 194 -1.23 6.99 -1.18
CA PHE A 194 -1.09 5.64 -0.65
C PHE A 194 -0.02 4.81 -1.36
N ALA A 195 0.04 4.89 -2.70
CA ALA A 195 1.04 4.15 -3.48
C ALA A 195 2.48 4.53 -3.15
N TYR A 196 2.70 5.74 -2.63
CA TYR A 196 3.99 6.23 -2.17
C TYR A 196 4.24 6.03 -0.66
N THR A 197 3.33 5.41 0.09
CA THR A 197 3.60 4.98 1.47
C THR A 197 4.53 3.76 1.51
N GLY A 198 5.05 3.41 2.70
CA GLY A 198 5.84 2.18 2.91
C GLY A 198 7.33 2.40 3.11
N ALA A 199 7.85 3.64 3.07
CA ALA A 199 9.25 3.92 3.34
C ALA A 199 9.66 3.56 4.78
N GLU A 200 8.75 3.67 5.74
CA GLU A 200 8.96 3.34 7.15
C GLU A 200 9.22 1.84 7.39
N PHE A 201 8.65 0.95 6.57
CA PHE A 201 8.92 -0.49 6.70
C PHE A 201 10.38 -0.84 6.44
N THR A 202 11.06 -0.01 5.66
CA THR A 202 12.46 -0.23 5.35
C THR A 202 13.39 0.25 6.46
N ALA A 203 12.86 1.01 7.42
CA ALA A 203 13.61 1.52 8.56
C ALA A 203 14.16 0.40 9.45
N ASN A 204 13.41 -0.70 9.57
CA ASN A 204 13.83 -1.86 10.36
C ASN A 204 15.13 -2.51 9.83
N PHE A 205 15.48 -2.28 8.57
CA PHE A 205 16.71 -2.76 7.97
C PHE A 205 17.88 -1.79 8.11
N ALA A 206 17.65 -0.58 8.64
CA ALA A 206 18.71 0.41 8.82
C ALA A 206 19.79 -0.10 9.79
N SER A 207 19.40 -0.83 10.85
CA SER A 207 20.30 -1.42 11.83
C SER A 207 21.19 -2.54 11.26
N GLU A 208 20.77 -3.19 10.17
CA GLU A 208 21.51 -4.26 9.50
C GLU A 208 22.51 -3.73 8.46
N MET A 209 22.51 -2.42 8.15
CA MET A 209 23.39 -1.81 7.17
C MET A 209 24.77 -1.48 7.75
N LYS A 210 25.83 -1.64 6.94
CA LYS A 210 27.20 -1.31 7.36
C LYS A 210 27.38 0.18 7.67
N ASN A 211 26.78 1.06 6.86
CA ASN A 211 26.80 2.52 7.01
C ASN A 211 25.39 3.10 6.84
N PRO A 212 24.49 2.93 7.82
CA PRO A 212 23.08 3.32 7.67
C PRO A 212 22.91 4.80 7.33
N GLN A 213 23.75 5.69 7.87
CA GLN A 213 23.68 7.14 7.64
C GLN A 213 23.94 7.55 6.18
N LYS A 214 24.66 6.75 5.40
CA LYS A 214 24.95 7.02 3.97
C LYS A 214 24.16 6.10 3.05
N ASP A 215 24.10 4.82 3.39
CA ASP A 215 23.58 3.81 2.49
C ASP A 215 22.04 3.79 2.48
N TYR A 216 21.40 4.07 3.62
CA TYR A 216 19.95 4.09 3.71
C TYR A 216 19.32 5.23 2.90
N PRO A 217 19.72 6.52 3.05
CA PRO A 217 19.20 7.61 2.22
C PRO A 217 19.45 7.40 0.72
N ARG A 218 20.63 6.87 0.35
CA ARG A 218 20.93 6.56 -1.06
C ARG A 218 20.01 5.47 -1.62
N ALA A 219 19.80 4.40 -0.86
CA ALA A 219 18.90 3.31 -1.27
C ALA A 219 17.47 3.82 -1.48
N ILE A 220 17.00 4.70 -0.58
CA ILE A 220 15.67 5.32 -0.71
C ILE A 220 15.57 6.20 -1.94
N MET A 221 16.58 7.06 -2.21
CA MET A 221 16.55 7.94 -3.38
C MET A 221 16.56 7.15 -4.70
N ILE A 222 17.35 6.06 -4.77
CA ILE A 222 17.34 5.15 -5.92
C ILE A 222 15.95 4.49 -6.07
N ALA A 223 15.37 4.02 -4.96
CA ALA A 223 14.05 3.43 -4.98
C ALA A 223 12.99 4.44 -5.45
N ALA A 224 13.02 5.67 -4.94
CA ALA A 224 12.12 6.75 -5.34
C ALA A 224 12.17 7.00 -6.85
N GLY A 225 13.38 7.18 -7.40
CA GLY A 225 13.57 7.40 -8.83
C GLY A 225 13.07 6.21 -9.67
N THR A 226 13.40 4.99 -9.28
CA THR A 226 12.98 3.78 -9.98
C THR A 226 11.46 3.62 -9.97
N ILE A 227 10.83 3.79 -8.81
CA ILE A 227 9.37 3.70 -8.66
C ILE A 227 8.67 4.76 -9.53
N CYS A 228 9.11 6.01 -9.44
CA CYS A 228 8.53 7.09 -10.23
C CYS A 228 8.65 6.84 -11.74
N VAL A 229 9.83 6.43 -12.21
CA VAL A 229 10.07 6.09 -13.62
C VAL A 229 9.14 4.98 -14.09
N LEU A 230 8.97 3.93 -13.29
CA LEU A 230 8.09 2.82 -13.63
C LEU A 230 6.61 3.22 -13.61
N TYR A 231 6.18 4.07 -12.67
CA TYR A 231 4.81 4.60 -12.68
C TYR A 231 4.54 5.47 -13.89
N VAL A 232 5.45 6.38 -14.22
CA VAL A 232 5.31 7.29 -15.37
C VAL A 232 5.32 6.52 -16.69
N ILE A 233 6.34 5.67 -16.91
CA ILE A 233 6.47 4.90 -18.15
C ILE A 233 5.34 3.87 -18.25
N GLY A 234 5.00 3.21 -17.15
CA GLY A 234 3.87 2.26 -17.09
C GLY A 234 2.54 2.93 -17.45
N SER A 235 2.29 4.12 -16.91
CA SER A 235 1.08 4.90 -17.24
C SER A 235 1.04 5.31 -18.71
N VAL A 236 2.16 5.80 -19.25
CA VAL A 236 2.27 6.14 -20.67
C VAL A 236 2.01 4.93 -21.55
N CYS A 237 2.70 3.81 -21.27
CA CYS A 237 2.56 2.59 -22.08
C CYS A 237 1.14 2.01 -22.04
N MET A 238 0.49 2.05 -20.88
CA MET A 238 -0.90 1.59 -20.74
C MET A 238 -1.86 2.47 -21.54
N THR A 239 -1.71 3.79 -21.47
CA THR A 239 -2.57 4.75 -22.18
C THR A 239 -2.23 4.89 -23.68
N MET A 240 -1.09 4.37 -24.12
CA MET A 240 -0.81 4.17 -25.55
C MET A 240 -1.61 3.01 -26.14
N LEU A 241 -1.89 1.98 -25.35
CA LEU A 241 -2.60 0.78 -25.80
C LEU A 241 -4.12 0.91 -25.72
N MET A 242 -4.64 1.63 -24.72
CA MET A 242 -6.07 1.79 -24.48
C MET A 242 -6.41 3.15 -23.89
N PRO A 243 -7.60 3.71 -24.18
CA PRO A 243 -8.02 4.99 -23.62
C PRO A 243 -8.26 4.88 -22.10
N THR A 244 -8.04 5.98 -21.38
CA THR A 244 -8.16 5.99 -19.90
C THR A 244 -9.56 5.63 -19.40
N SER A 245 -10.60 5.84 -20.19
CA SER A 245 -11.99 5.48 -19.87
C SER A 245 -12.26 3.98 -19.86
N GLU A 246 -11.39 3.18 -20.47
CA GLU A 246 -11.50 1.72 -20.55
C GLU A 246 -10.55 0.99 -19.59
N ILE A 247 -9.72 1.75 -18.84
CA ILE A 247 -8.78 1.18 -17.88
C ILE A 247 -9.49 0.96 -16.55
N PHE A 248 -9.83 -0.28 -16.27
CA PHE A 248 -10.35 -0.66 -14.95
C PHE A 248 -9.20 -0.87 -13.96
N ALA A 249 -9.40 -0.41 -12.72
CA ALA A 249 -8.38 -0.50 -11.67
C ALA A 249 -7.94 -1.94 -11.40
N TYR A 250 -8.82 -2.92 -11.51
CA TYR A 250 -8.58 -4.31 -11.15
C TYR A 250 -8.07 -5.20 -12.31
N THR A 251 -8.30 -4.84 -13.57
CA THR A 251 -7.86 -5.62 -14.75
C THR A 251 -6.91 -4.89 -15.68
N GLY A 252 -6.88 -3.55 -15.64
CA GLY A 252 -6.30 -2.69 -16.67
C GLY A 252 -4.88 -3.06 -17.12
N THR A 253 -4.02 -3.56 -16.21
CA THR A 253 -2.67 -4.01 -16.59
C THR A 253 -2.70 -5.25 -17.49
N LEU A 254 -3.55 -6.22 -17.18
CA LEU A 254 -3.67 -7.46 -17.97
C LEU A 254 -4.44 -7.22 -19.26
N ASP A 255 -5.47 -6.37 -19.23
CA ASP A 255 -6.23 -5.97 -20.43
C ASP A 255 -5.32 -5.27 -21.43
N ALA A 256 -4.51 -4.31 -20.99
CA ALA A 256 -3.51 -3.66 -21.82
C ALA A 256 -2.50 -4.67 -22.43
N LEU A 257 -2.11 -5.69 -21.66
CA LEU A 257 -1.22 -6.73 -22.14
C LEU A 257 -1.91 -7.63 -23.16
N VAL A 258 -3.20 -7.95 -22.99
CA VAL A 258 -4.02 -8.70 -23.97
C VAL A 258 -4.07 -7.94 -25.29
N ILE A 259 -4.33 -6.62 -25.24
CA ILE A 259 -4.34 -5.75 -26.44
C ILE A 259 -2.96 -5.78 -27.13
N ALA A 260 -1.88 -5.62 -26.36
CA ALA A 260 -0.53 -5.64 -26.93
C ALA A 260 -0.19 -6.99 -27.59
N CYS A 261 -0.59 -8.12 -26.96
CA CYS A 261 -0.41 -9.46 -27.53
C CYS A 261 -1.19 -9.60 -28.84
N ASN A 262 -2.44 -9.13 -28.91
CA ASN A 262 -3.24 -9.17 -30.13
C ASN A 262 -2.59 -8.36 -31.27
N LEU A 263 -2.12 -7.14 -30.97
CA LEU A 263 -1.46 -6.27 -31.95
C LEU A 263 -0.16 -6.87 -32.51
N LEU A 264 0.60 -7.56 -31.66
CA LEU A 264 1.89 -8.15 -32.01
C LEU A 264 1.76 -9.61 -32.49
N GLU A 265 0.55 -10.15 -32.55
CA GLU A 265 0.29 -11.54 -32.91
C GLU A 265 1.02 -12.55 -31.97
N VAL A 266 1.26 -12.14 -30.72
CA VAL A 266 1.84 -12.99 -29.69
C VAL A 266 0.75 -13.88 -29.08
N PRO A 267 1.01 -15.18 -28.88
CA PRO A 267 0.03 -16.08 -28.30
C PRO A 267 -0.45 -15.60 -26.92
N GLN A 268 -1.73 -15.71 -26.64
CA GLN A 268 -2.34 -15.31 -25.36
C GLN A 268 -1.78 -16.06 -24.13
N PHE A 269 -1.12 -17.18 -24.35
CA PHE A 269 -0.36 -17.88 -23.32
C PHE A 269 0.69 -17.00 -22.63
N PHE A 270 1.21 -15.97 -23.33
CA PHE A 270 2.11 -14.99 -22.71
C PHE A 270 1.43 -14.21 -21.59
N VAL A 271 0.17 -13.82 -21.77
CA VAL A 271 -0.63 -13.14 -20.72
C VAL A 271 -0.79 -14.07 -19.52
N GLN A 272 -1.01 -15.37 -19.73
CA GLN A 272 -1.13 -16.35 -18.65
C GLN A 272 0.16 -16.46 -17.82
N ILE A 273 1.34 -16.44 -18.47
CA ILE A 273 2.63 -16.44 -17.78
C ILE A 273 2.81 -15.17 -16.95
N VAL A 274 2.46 -14.02 -17.49
CA VAL A 274 2.55 -12.73 -16.76
C VAL A 274 1.58 -12.72 -15.58
N ALA A 275 0.35 -13.16 -15.78
CA ALA A 275 -0.66 -13.28 -14.72
C ALA A 275 -0.22 -14.27 -13.63
N PHE A 276 0.45 -15.37 -13.99
CA PHE A 276 1.08 -16.26 -13.00
C PHE A 276 2.13 -15.54 -12.15
N GLY A 277 2.99 -14.74 -12.79
CA GLY A 277 4.00 -13.93 -12.07
C GLY A 277 3.36 -12.96 -11.07
N ILE A 278 2.30 -12.25 -11.48
CA ILE A 278 1.52 -11.34 -10.60
C ILE A 278 0.90 -12.14 -9.44
N THR A 279 0.23 -13.23 -9.74
CA THR A 279 -0.43 -14.11 -8.75
C THR A 279 0.55 -14.61 -7.70
N LEU A 280 1.73 -15.07 -8.13
CA LEU A 280 2.82 -15.54 -7.25
C LEU A 280 3.38 -14.40 -6.38
N SER A 281 3.48 -13.19 -6.92
CA SER A 281 3.91 -12.00 -6.17
C SER A 281 2.95 -11.65 -5.06
N ILE A 282 1.64 -11.66 -5.35
CA ILE A 282 0.58 -11.37 -4.36
C ILE A 282 0.61 -12.42 -3.25
N PHE A 283 0.73 -13.70 -3.62
CA PHE A 283 0.82 -14.81 -2.68
C PHE A 283 1.98 -14.63 -1.69
N GLY A 284 3.18 -14.34 -2.22
CA GLY A 284 4.37 -14.09 -1.39
C GLY A 284 4.22 -12.90 -0.44
N ALA A 285 3.56 -11.84 -0.89
CA ALA A 285 3.31 -10.67 -0.07
C ALA A 285 2.33 -10.95 1.07
N VAL A 286 1.19 -11.57 0.78
CA VAL A 286 0.14 -11.84 1.77
C VAL A 286 0.70 -12.73 2.89
N VAL A 287 1.50 -13.76 2.58
CA VAL A 287 2.14 -14.62 3.58
C VAL A 287 2.96 -13.82 4.59
N LEU A 288 3.76 -12.86 4.12
CA LEU A 288 4.59 -12.03 5.01
C LEU A 288 3.76 -11.11 5.90
N TYR A 289 2.78 -10.45 5.29
CA TYR A 289 1.97 -9.45 5.99
C TYR A 289 0.99 -10.09 6.99
N ILE A 290 0.61 -11.37 6.85
CA ILE A 290 -0.25 -12.05 7.84
C ILE A 290 0.47 -12.17 9.19
N ALA A 291 1.68 -12.71 9.21
CA ALA A 291 2.34 -13.06 10.46
C ALA A 291 3.00 -11.86 11.15
N GLN A 292 3.73 -11.02 10.41
CA GLN A 292 4.60 -10.01 10.99
C GLN A 292 3.84 -8.88 11.72
N PRO A 293 2.85 -8.20 11.14
CA PRO A 293 2.10 -7.16 11.84
C PRO A 293 1.26 -7.70 12.98
N THR A 294 0.70 -8.91 12.82
CA THR A 294 -0.06 -9.57 13.88
C THR A 294 0.85 -9.90 15.07
N LYS A 295 2.06 -10.37 14.82
CA LYS A 295 3.08 -10.58 15.86
C LYS A 295 3.48 -9.26 16.53
N MET A 296 3.67 -8.18 15.76
CA MET A 296 4.03 -6.87 16.30
C MET A 296 2.93 -6.32 17.20
N LEU A 297 1.67 -6.37 16.78
CA LEU A 297 0.58 -5.85 17.60
C LEU A 297 0.27 -6.75 18.82
N PHE A 298 0.03 -8.05 18.60
CA PHE A 298 -0.46 -8.93 19.67
C PHE A 298 0.67 -9.58 20.47
N GLY A 299 1.83 -9.78 19.85
CA GLY A 299 2.97 -10.43 20.48
C GLY A 299 3.86 -9.51 21.32
N TYR A 300 3.79 -8.20 21.11
CA TYR A 300 4.60 -7.19 21.79
C TYR A 300 3.78 -6.05 22.42
N SER A 301 2.45 -6.16 22.45
CA SER A 301 1.61 -5.19 23.15
C SER A 301 1.84 -5.24 24.67
N GLU A 302 1.61 -4.10 25.32
CA GLU A 302 1.64 -4.03 26.80
C GLU A 302 0.63 -5.01 27.40
N PRO A 303 1.00 -5.75 28.46
CA PRO A 303 0.10 -6.68 29.15
C PRO A 303 -1.19 -5.98 29.60
N GLY A 304 -2.33 -6.64 29.42
CA GLY A 304 -3.65 -6.11 29.79
C GLY A 304 -4.43 -5.44 28.66
N ILE A 305 -3.83 -5.12 27.52
CA ILE A 305 -4.57 -4.56 26.36
C ILE A 305 -5.44 -5.65 25.71
N PHE A 306 -4.85 -6.81 25.47
CA PHE A 306 -5.53 -7.97 24.88
C PHE A 306 -5.61 -9.14 25.87
N PRO A 307 -6.62 -10.01 25.71
CA PRO A 307 -6.67 -11.26 26.48
C PRO A 307 -5.45 -12.13 26.22
N GLU A 308 -4.87 -12.73 27.26
CA GLU A 308 -3.68 -13.59 27.16
C GLU A 308 -3.84 -14.73 26.16
N LYS A 309 -5.08 -15.25 26.00
CA LYS A 309 -5.37 -16.30 25.02
C LYS A 309 -5.06 -15.88 23.58
N ILE A 310 -5.20 -14.60 23.25
CA ILE A 310 -4.95 -14.05 21.89
C ILE A 310 -3.47 -13.75 21.71
N THR A 311 -2.78 -13.30 22.77
CA THR A 311 -1.37 -12.89 22.72
C THR A 311 -0.41 -14.05 22.86
N LYS A 312 -0.89 -15.24 23.32
CA LYS A 312 -0.06 -16.44 23.50
C LYS A 312 0.55 -16.87 22.17
N LYS A 313 1.88 -16.97 22.16
CA LYS A 313 2.68 -17.38 21.01
C LYS A 313 2.85 -18.89 20.98
N ASN A 314 2.93 -19.46 19.78
CA ASN A 314 3.28 -20.86 19.53
C ASN A 314 4.80 -21.10 19.58
N GLU A 315 5.25 -22.33 19.27
CA GLU A 315 6.67 -22.71 19.18
C GLU A 315 7.47 -21.94 18.14
N HIS A 316 6.79 -21.30 17.18
CA HIS A 316 7.38 -20.46 16.16
C HIS A 316 7.34 -18.96 16.50
N ASP A 317 7.05 -18.61 17.77
CA ASP A 317 6.93 -17.23 18.26
C ASP A 317 5.82 -16.41 17.55
N ILE A 318 4.72 -17.06 17.14
CA ILE A 318 3.59 -16.48 16.41
C ILE A 318 2.30 -16.60 17.25
N PRO A 319 1.50 -15.52 17.39
CA PRO A 319 0.22 -15.55 18.10
C PRO A 319 -0.88 -16.14 17.20
N GLU A 320 -1.02 -17.46 17.15
CA GLU A 320 -1.94 -18.19 16.29
C GLU A 320 -3.40 -17.72 16.41
N LYS A 321 -3.88 -17.50 17.63
CA LYS A 321 -5.27 -17.07 17.85
C LYS A 321 -5.54 -15.66 17.33
N ALA A 322 -4.51 -14.79 17.31
CA ALA A 322 -4.62 -13.49 16.69
C ALA A 322 -4.71 -13.59 15.16
N ILE A 323 -3.96 -14.54 14.55
CA ILE A 323 -4.10 -14.81 13.10
C ILE A 323 -5.49 -15.35 12.77
N LEU A 324 -6.03 -16.28 13.58
CA LEU A 324 -7.40 -16.77 13.39
C LEU A 324 -8.43 -15.65 13.54
N PHE A 325 -8.28 -14.79 14.53
CA PHE A 325 -9.14 -13.63 14.72
C PHE A 325 -9.09 -12.69 13.51
N GLN A 326 -7.88 -12.41 13.00
CA GLN A 326 -7.67 -11.64 11.78
C GLN A 326 -8.36 -12.30 10.58
N ALA A 327 -8.24 -13.63 10.42
CA ALA A 327 -8.84 -14.36 9.31
C ALA A 327 -10.38 -14.29 9.35
N ILE A 328 -10.97 -14.36 10.53
CA ILE A 328 -12.42 -14.17 10.71
C ILE A 328 -12.83 -12.75 10.31
N LEU A 329 -12.11 -11.72 10.77
CA LEU A 329 -12.44 -10.33 10.43
C LEU A 329 -12.36 -10.06 8.92
N VAL A 330 -11.31 -10.54 8.25
CA VAL A 330 -11.18 -10.43 6.78
C VAL A 330 -12.30 -11.18 6.07
N SER A 331 -12.69 -12.35 6.56
CA SER A 331 -13.81 -13.14 5.99
C SER A 331 -15.14 -12.40 6.12
N LEU A 332 -15.40 -11.77 7.27
CA LEU A 332 -16.60 -10.96 7.50
C LEU A 332 -16.60 -9.72 6.60
N LEU A 333 -15.46 -9.07 6.41
CA LEU A 333 -15.34 -7.94 5.51
C LEU A 333 -15.62 -8.35 4.06
N LEU A 334 -14.99 -9.43 3.57
CA LEU A 334 -15.23 -9.96 2.22
C LEU A 334 -16.70 -10.35 1.99
N ALA A 335 -17.33 -10.97 2.98
CA ALA A 335 -18.76 -11.30 2.91
C ALA A 335 -19.63 -10.04 2.92
N GLY A 336 -19.27 -9.02 3.71
CA GLY A 336 -19.98 -7.75 3.78
C GLY A 336 -19.95 -6.99 2.46
N VAL A 337 -18.79 -6.86 1.83
CA VAL A 337 -18.66 -6.15 0.55
C VAL A 337 -19.25 -6.94 -0.65
N ALA A 338 -19.48 -8.24 -0.50
CA ALA A 338 -20.14 -9.05 -1.53
C ALA A 338 -21.61 -8.65 -1.82
N VAL A 339 -22.20 -7.75 -1.02
CA VAL A 339 -23.50 -7.15 -1.28
C VAL A 339 -23.49 -6.18 -2.46
N PHE A 340 -22.32 -5.61 -2.79
CA PHE A 340 -22.18 -4.73 -3.96
C PHE A 340 -22.48 -5.47 -5.27
N PRO A 341 -23.01 -4.75 -6.29
CA PRO A 341 -23.48 -5.38 -7.50
C PRO A 341 -22.36 -5.96 -8.39
N ALA A 342 -21.19 -5.31 -8.41
CA ALA A 342 -20.10 -5.62 -9.32
C ALA A 342 -18.76 -5.83 -8.58
N VAL A 343 -17.89 -6.67 -9.14
CA VAL A 343 -16.52 -6.91 -8.63
C VAL A 343 -15.71 -5.62 -8.65
N GLU A 344 -15.88 -4.79 -9.67
CA GLU A 344 -15.26 -3.48 -9.77
C GLU A 344 -15.58 -2.59 -8.56
N THR A 345 -16.87 -2.49 -8.20
CA THR A 345 -17.30 -1.69 -7.04
C THR A 345 -16.71 -2.23 -5.74
N ILE A 346 -16.75 -3.56 -5.55
CA ILE A 346 -16.12 -4.22 -4.40
C ILE A 346 -14.64 -3.86 -4.30
N TYR A 347 -13.92 -3.99 -5.40
CA TYR A 347 -12.50 -3.71 -5.44
C TYR A 347 -12.20 -2.24 -5.13
N ASN A 348 -12.92 -1.29 -5.78
CA ASN A 348 -12.73 0.14 -5.60
C ASN A 348 -12.99 0.59 -4.16
N VAL A 349 -14.04 0.08 -3.51
CA VAL A 349 -14.33 0.34 -2.09
C VAL A 349 -13.20 -0.17 -1.21
N LEU A 350 -12.78 -1.42 -1.39
CA LEU A 350 -11.71 -2.02 -0.57
C LEU A 350 -10.37 -1.32 -0.73
N ILE A 351 -9.99 -0.92 -1.95
CA ILE A 351 -8.73 -0.23 -2.16
C ILE A 351 -8.76 1.20 -1.61
N THR A 352 -9.90 1.90 -1.73
CA THR A 352 -10.05 3.25 -1.16
C THR A 352 -10.07 3.21 0.36
N MET A 353 -10.74 2.23 0.98
CA MET A 353 -10.66 1.99 2.43
C MET A 353 -9.23 1.70 2.88
N THR A 354 -8.47 0.91 2.12
CA THR A 354 -7.06 0.67 2.40
C THR A 354 -6.26 1.98 2.33
N ALA A 355 -6.44 2.77 1.28
CA ALA A 355 -5.76 4.05 1.11
C ALA A 355 -6.07 5.02 2.25
N LEU A 356 -7.34 5.14 2.64
CA LEU A 356 -7.78 6.00 3.74
C LEU A 356 -7.15 5.56 5.08
N THR A 357 -7.25 4.28 5.42
CA THR A 357 -6.83 3.79 6.74
C THR A 357 -5.31 3.70 6.87
N SER A 358 -4.58 3.47 5.78
CA SER A 358 -3.11 3.46 5.76
C SER A 358 -2.50 4.82 6.09
N LEU A 359 -3.20 5.91 5.80
CA LEU A 359 -2.71 7.26 6.06
C LEU A 359 -2.85 7.69 7.54
N PHE A 360 -3.66 7.02 8.35
CA PHE A 360 -3.80 7.35 9.77
C PHE A 360 -2.51 7.23 10.58
N PRO A 361 -1.72 6.14 10.47
CA PRO A 361 -0.42 6.06 11.11
C PRO A 361 0.54 7.17 10.69
N TYR A 362 0.48 7.63 9.43
CA TYR A 362 1.34 8.68 8.90
C TYR A 362 1.05 10.06 9.50
N VAL A 363 -0.20 10.36 9.84
CA VAL A 363 -0.52 11.59 10.60
C VAL A 363 0.27 11.63 11.91
N LEU A 364 0.34 10.50 12.62
CA LEU A 364 1.11 10.40 13.86
C LEU A 364 2.62 10.38 13.60
N LEU A 365 3.08 9.77 12.49
CA LEU A 365 4.49 9.79 12.08
C LEU A 365 4.98 11.22 11.85
N PHE A 366 4.28 12.00 11.03
CA PHE A 366 4.70 13.38 10.73
C PHE A 366 4.62 14.27 11.96
N ALA A 367 3.59 14.12 12.80
CA ALA A 367 3.50 14.81 14.08
C ALA A 367 4.65 14.44 15.03
N ALA A 368 5.05 13.15 15.06
CA ALA A 368 6.19 12.68 15.85
C ALA A 368 7.50 13.25 15.31
N TYR A 369 7.72 13.22 13.99
CA TYR A 369 8.88 13.84 13.36
C TYR A 369 9.01 15.32 13.72
N ILE A 370 7.93 16.10 13.57
CA ILE A 370 7.93 17.52 13.92
C ILE A 370 8.34 17.73 15.39
N LYS A 371 7.76 16.93 16.31
CA LYS A 371 8.06 17.03 17.75
C LYS A 371 9.49 16.66 18.07
N ILE A 372 10.01 15.57 17.50
CA ILE A 372 11.39 15.13 17.67
C ILE A 372 12.35 16.16 17.07
N LYS A 373 12.10 16.62 15.83
CA LYS A 373 12.94 17.61 15.15
C LYS A 373 13.06 18.91 15.91
N ARG A 374 12.00 19.37 16.58
CA ARG A 374 12.05 20.57 17.43
C ARG A 374 12.93 20.40 18.68
N LYS A 375 12.88 19.22 19.31
CA LYS A 375 13.61 18.93 20.56
C LYS A 375 15.00 18.36 20.37
N LYS A 376 15.27 17.71 19.23
CA LYS A 376 16.52 17.01 18.99
C LYS A 376 17.72 17.93 19.10
N VAL A 377 18.68 17.51 19.91
CA VAL A 377 20.03 18.10 19.95
C VAL A 377 20.80 17.53 18.75
N ASP A 378 21.54 18.40 18.03
CA ASP A 378 22.35 17.96 16.90
C ASP A 378 23.45 17.04 17.40
N LYS A 379 23.35 15.72 17.04
CA LYS A 379 24.41 14.74 17.33
C LYS A 379 25.29 14.63 16.07
N PRO A 380 26.61 14.88 16.17
CA PRO A 380 27.52 14.71 15.04
C PRO A 380 27.49 13.27 14.50
N GLY A 381 27.52 13.12 13.19
CA GLY A 381 27.60 11.81 12.52
C GLY A 381 26.26 11.14 12.21
N LEU A 382 25.12 11.64 12.70
CA LEU A 382 23.81 11.13 12.33
C LEU A 382 23.30 11.76 11.02
N TYR A 383 22.59 10.96 10.23
CA TYR A 383 21.93 11.49 9.04
C TYR A 383 20.86 12.50 9.44
N GLN A 384 20.81 13.61 8.74
CA GLN A 384 19.78 14.64 8.86
C GLN A 384 19.30 15.01 7.46
N MET A 385 18.00 14.92 7.22
CA MET A 385 17.38 15.38 5.97
C MET A 385 17.76 16.85 5.71
N THR A 386 17.70 17.66 6.77
CA THR A 386 18.15 19.05 6.75
C THR A 386 18.71 19.47 8.11
N LYS A 387 19.80 20.26 8.10
CA LYS A 387 20.36 20.86 9.32
C LYS A 387 19.48 21.99 9.88
N ASN A 388 18.70 22.64 9.03
CA ASN A 388 17.80 23.71 9.45
C ASN A 388 16.52 23.14 10.07
N LYS A 389 16.39 23.26 11.39
CA LYS A 389 15.22 22.77 12.16
C LYS A 389 13.90 23.38 11.69
N LYS A 390 13.86 24.67 11.32
CA LYS A 390 12.64 25.34 10.83
C LYS A 390 12.20 24.74 9.50
N TRP A 391 13.15 24.49 8.60
CA TRP A 391 12.88 23.89 7.31
C TRP A 391 12.43 22.43 7.44
N GLY A 392 13.08 21.65 8.33
CA GLY A 392 12.65 20.28 8.64
C GLY A 392 11.23 20.21 9.19
N CYS A 393 10.89 21.11 10.13
CA CYS A 393 9.52 21.20 10.65
C CYS A 393 8.53 21.65 9.58
N PHE A 394 8.89 22.57 8.69
CA PHE A 394 8.04 23.00 7.58
C PHE A 394 7.70 21.82 6.65
N LEU A 395 8.70 21.03 6.26
CA LEU A 395 8.46 19.82 5.46
C LEU A 395 7.57 18.82 6.20
N GLY A 396 7.79 18.63 7.51
CA GLY A 396 6.92 17.78 8.32
C GLY A 396 5.46 18.24 8.36
N TYR A 397 5.22 19.56 8.45
CA TYR A 397 3.87 20.12 8.35
C TYR A 397 3.26 19.97 6.96
N MET A 398 4.06 20.16 5.92
CA MET A 398 3.64 19.94 4.53
C MET A 398 3.14 18.51 4.33
N GLU A 399 3.92 17.52 4.79
CA GLU A 399 3.55 16.10 4.74
C GLU A 399 2.27 15.80 5.53
N LEU A 400 2.16 16.37 6.73
CA LEU A 400 0.96 16.24 7.56
C LEU A 400 -0.28 16.76 6.83
N VAL A 401 -0.19 17.92 6.20
CA VAL A 401 -1.28 18.55 5.44
C VAL A 401 -1.65 17.71 4.22
N ILE A 402 -0.66 17.24 3.44
CA ILE A 402 -0.91 16.36 2.29
C ILE A 402 -1.63 15.09 2.74
N CYS A 403 -1.18 14.49 3.84
CA CYS A 403 -1.78 13.28 4.38
C CYS A 403 -3.24 13.52 4.82
N VAL A 404 -3.52 14.61 5.53
CA VAL A 404 -4.90 14.98 5.94
C VAL A 404 -5.78 15.26 4.73
N ILE A 405 -5.28 15.97 3.73
CA ILE A 405 -6.02 16.22 2.48
C ILE A 405 -6.33 14.88 1.79
N ALA A 406 -5.36 13.97 1.67
CA ALA A 406 -5.58 12.66 1.06
C ALA A 406 -6.62 11.82 1.82
N ILE A 407 -6.63 11.87 3.16
CA ILE A 407 -7.66 11.23 4.00
C ILE A 407 -9.05 11.80 3.69
N VAL A 408 -9.18 13.12 3.62
CA VAL A 408 -10.46 13.78 3.29
C VAL A 408 -10.91 13.44 1.88
N CYS A 409 -9.98 13.46 0.91
CA CYS A 409 -10.26 13.10 -0.47
C CYS A 409 -10.75 11.66 -0.64
N SER A 410 -10.27 10.71 0.16
CA SER A 410 -10.74 9.32 0.14
C SER A 410 -12.21 9.16 0.51
N ALA A 411 -12.74 10.08 1.31
CA ALA A 411 -14.12 10.01 1.79
C ALA A 411 -15.11 10.83 0.93
N LEU A 412 -14.67 11.38 -0.22
CA LEU A 412 -15.54 12.16 -1.08
C LEU A 412 -16.53 11.26 -1.84
N PRO A 413 -17.80 11.73 -2.05
CA PRO A 413 -18.82 10.98 -2.77
C PRO A 413 -18.45 10.84 -4.26
N VAL A 414 -18.28 9.60 -4.73
CA VAL A 414 -17.88 9.30 -6.12
C VAL A 414 -18.83 8.35 -6.83
N MET A 415 -19.88 7.89 -6.15
CA MET A 415 -20.89 7.00 -6.72
C MET A 415 -21.90 7.77 -7.55
N THR A 416 -22.57 7.08 -8.47
CA THR A 416 -23.51 7.70 -9.42
C THR A 416 -24.84 8.09 -8.79
N THR A 417 -25.29 7.35 -7.77
CA THR A 417 -26.58 7.59 -7.11
C THR A 417 -26.40 8.09 -5.66
N PHE A 418 -27.36 8.87 -5.18
CA PHE A 418 -27.37 9.35 -3.79
C PHE A 418 -27.32 8.21 -2.77
N LYS A 419 -28.08 7.12 -3.02
CA LYS A 419 -28.12 5.97 -2.11
C LYS A 419 -26.76 5.27 -2.02
N GLU A 420 -26.09 5.08 -3.14
CA GLU A 420 -24.75 4.48 -3.19
C GLU A 420 -23.71 5.37 -2.52
N ASN A 421 -23.81 6.69 -2.71
CA ASN A 421 -22.92 7.64 -2.01
C ASN A 421 -23.11 7.58 -0.50
N VAL A 422 -24.34 7.50 0.02
CA VAL A 422 -24.59 7.36 1.45
C VAL A 422 -23.94 6.08 1.99
N VAL A 423 -24.08 4.95 1.29
CA VAL A 423 -23.43 3.69 1.69
C VAL A 423 -21.91 3.85 1.67
N TYR A 424 -21.35 4.38 0.60
CA TYR A 424 -19.92 4.62 0.46
C TYR A 424 -19.35 5.51 1.56
N GLU A 425 -19.99 6.65 1.86
CA GLU A 425 -19.56 7.57 2.91
C GLU A 425 -19.65 6.95 4.31
N VAL A 426 -20.73 6.20 4.58
CA VAL A 426 -20.86 5.47 5.85
C VAL A 426 -19.75 4.45 6.01
N GLU A 427 -19.37 3.76 4.95
CA GLU A 427 -18.26 2.81 4.97
C GLU A 427 -16.92 3.53 5.15
N MET A 428 -16.63 4.57 4.38
CA MET A 428 -15.36 5.30 4.45
C MET A 428 -15.21 6.03 5.79
N ILE A 429 -16.16 6.86 6.15
CA ILE A 429 -16.10 7.66 7.39
C ILE A 429 -16.33 6.75 8.60
N GLY A 430 -17.35 5.89 8.56
CA GLY A 430 -17.69 4.98 9.66
C GLY A 430 -16.59 3.95 9.90
N GLY A 431 -16.06 3.33 8.85
CA GLY A 431 -14.93 2.39 8.92
C GLY A 431 -13.66 3.05 9.45
N GLY A 432 -13.32 4.24 8.95
CA GLY A 432 -12.18 5.01 9.44
C GLY A 432 -12.32 5.40 10.92
N LEU A 433 -13.49 5.90 11.33
CA LEU A 433 -13.78 6.21 12.72
C LEU A 433 -13.75 4.95 13.61
N LEU A 434 -14.26 3.83 13.14
CA LEU A 434 -14.22 2.56 13.85
C LEU A 434 -12.79 2.12 14.15
N VAL A 435 -11.87 2.28 13.20
CA VAL A 435 -10.44 2.01 13.42
C VAL A 435 -9.87 2.84 14.57
N ILE A 436 -10.12 4.15 14.57
CA ILE A 436 -9.59 5.05 15.58
C ILE A 436 -10.25 4.81 16.94
N VAL A 437 -11.58 4.77 16.97
CA VAL A 437 -12.37 4.66 18.21
C VAL A 437 -12.13 3.31 18.90
N SER A 438 -12.05 2.21 18.14
CA SER A 438 -11.76 0.89 18.70
C SER A 438 -10.36 0.82 19.36
N GLY A 439 -9.34 1.42 18.75
CA GLY A 439 -8.01 1.51 19.36
C GLY A 439 -8.00 2.34 20.63
N LEU A 440 -8.68 3.50 20.63
CA LEU A 440 -8.83 4.32 21.83
C LEU A 440 -9.62 3.61 22.94
N TRP A 441 -10.65 2.88 22.58
CA TRP A 441 -11.45 2.08 23.53
C TRP A 441 -10.65 0.94 24.15
N LEU A 442 -9.88 0.19 23.34
CA LEU A 442 -8.99 -0.87 23.84
C LEU A 442 -7.98 -0.31 24.83
N TRP A 443 -7.35 0.83 24.52
CA TRP A 443 -6.42 1.49 25.43
C TRP A 443 -7.12 1.90 26.72
N LYS A 444 -8.28 2.54 26.63
CA LYS A 444 -9.05 2.97 27.82
C LYS A 444 -9.45 1.78 28.70
N ARG A 445 -9.89 0.68 28.06
CA ARG A 445 -10.29 -0.54 28.76
C ARG A 445 -9.13 -1.20 29.51
N SER A 446 -7.91 -1.13 29.00
CA SER A 446 -6.73 -1.71 29.65
C SER A 446 -6.37 -1.05 30.97
N GLY A 447 -6.85 0.17 31.24
CA GLY A 447 -6.50 0.95 32.44
C GLY A 447 -5.05 1.44 32.48
N LEU A 448 -4.28 1.22 31.40
CA LEU A 448 -2.88 1.62 31.34
C LEU A 448 -2.74 3.16 31.26
N LYS A 449 -1.73 3.67 31.95
CA LYS A 449 -1.35 5.08 31.87
C LYS A 449 -0.36 5.29 30.70
N ASN A 450 -0.50 6.43 30.04
CA ASN A 450 0.47 6.81 29.01
C ASN A 450 1.82 7.15 29.66
N LYS A 451 2.85 6.34 29.37
CA LYS A 451 4.23 6.60 29.80
C LYS A 451 4.91 7.41 28.69
N THR A 452 5.37 8.60 29.05
CA THR A 452 6.16 9.47 28.15
C THR A 452 7.64 9.26 28.37
N PHE A 453 8.43 9.45 27.32
CA PHE A 453 9.88 9.32 27.33
C PHE A 453 10.52 10.68 27.12
N GLU A 454 11.70 10.92 27.67
CA GLU A 454 12.50 12.08 27.32
C GLU A 454 13.11 11.86 25.94
N ILE A 455 13.06 12.89 25.11
CA ILE A 455 13.68 12.89 23.78
C ILE A 455 15.10 13.38 23.97
N GLU A 456 16.05 12.46 24.04
CA GLU A 456 17.48 12.73 24.11
C GLU A 456 18.13 12.96 22.74
#